data_69268dd00b90f4bf15a0764f9e819864
#
_entry.id   69268dd00b90f4bf15a0764f9e819864
#
_cell.length_a   1.000
_cell.length_b   1.000
_cell.length_c   1.000
_cell.angle_alpha   90.00
_cell.angle_beta   90.00
_cell.angle_gamma   90.00
#
_symmetry.space_group_name_H-M   'P 1'
#
loop_
_entity.id
_entity.type
_entity.pdbx_description
1 polymer ?
#
loop_
_entity_poly.entity_id
_entity_poly.type
_entity_poly.pdbx_seq_one_letter_code
_entity_poly.pdbx_strand_id
1 'polypeptide(L)'
;MKINRSWTILLTFLLLVSCSKKDEILNPELETRSYLLGYTPFPYAISNEAVAFSYEKITQETDIVSQHFDDEIPWNEALKDTDFHPNIMADWQFRKTNTPINHKFFLTVTPVNFLRTGLSSYRNAESNLPLPEPWDTIKFNHADVKAAFYNFCERIIDYFDPHYFAMGIEVNLLMANNKDLWDEYFDLHKTVYLKLKHDYPQLPIFVTQTGMDLIGGFTNPNHADQVTAFNQIMNYSDYLALSSHVFLTSLLADSIPDHIFDEMFTLSSKPLCISETSYPAESFSVYGGTITINGSQEKQKLFFSKLFDKAQKYNCRFIINFVIRDYDQLWQEIGSPDDVYKLWKDTGIYDGDGNARIIKNLWLEKLKLTLKSD
;
A
#
# COMPACT_ATOMS: atom_id res chain seq x y z
N MET A 1 -9.06 -19.22 -108.46
CA MET A 1 -8.62 -18.02 -107.78
C MET A 1 -9.65 -17.63 -106.76
N LYS A 2 -9.53 -18.10 -105.50
CA LYS A 2 -10.37 -17.68 -104.37
C LYS A 2 -9.49 -17.82 -103.14
N ILE A 3 -9.27 -16.71 -102.45
CA ILE A 3 -8.47 -16.61 -101.21
C ILE A 3 -9.45 -16.82 -100.07
N ASN A 4 -9.20 -17.81 -99.21
CA ASN A 4 -9.88 -17.97 -97.95
C ASN A 4 -8.98 -17.48 -96.80
N ARG A 5 -9.39 -16.43 -96.10
CA ARG A 5 -8.80 -15.96 -94.88
C ARG A 5 -9.50 -16.63 -93.68
N SER A 6 -8.80 -17.49 -92.97
CA SER A 6 -9.21 -17.97 -91.65
C SER A 6 -8.85 -16.94 -90.58
N TRP A 7 -9.83 -16.56 -89.83
CA TRP A 7 -9.65 -15.72 -88.64
C TRP A 7 -9.59 -16.64 -87.44
N THR A 8 -8.41 -16.63 -86.78
CA THR A 8 -8.23 -17.34 -85.47
C THR A 8 -8.56 -16.34 -84.37
N ILE A 9 -9.63 -16.60 -83.62
CA ILE A 9 -10.00 -15.84 -82.42
C ILE A 9 -9.23 -16.38 -81.30
N LEU A 10 -8.33 -15.59 -80.70
CA LEU A 10 -7.57 -15.89 -79.49
C LEU A 10 -8.40 -15.46 -78.29
N LEU A 11 -8.96 -16.43 -77.57
CA LEU A 11 -9.70 -16.19 -76.32
C LEU A 11 -8.71 -16.05 -75.17
N THR A 12 -8.49 -14.80 -74.70
CA THR A 12 -7.66 -14.54 -73.52
C THR A 12 -8.53 -14.69 -72.27
N PHE A 13 -8.29 -15.75 -71.51
CA PHE A 13 -8.92 -15.96 -70.20
C PHE A 13 -8.22 -15.07 -69.16
N LEU A 14 -8.84 -13.99 -68.71
CA LEU A 14 -8.41 -13.21 -67.55
C LEU A 14 -8.83 -13.98 -66.28
N LEU A 15 -7.88 -14.59 -65.60
CA LEU A 15 -8.03 -15.09 -64.24
C LEU A 15 -8.00 -13.90 -63.28
N LEU A 16 -9.16 -13.47 -62.80
CA LEU A 16 -9.31 -12.59 -61.68
C LEU A 16 -8.99 -13.38 -60.39
N VAL A 17 -7.75 -13.24 -59.91
CA VAL A 17 -7.41 -13.67 -58.57
C VAL A 17 -8.01 -12.67 -57.58
N SER A 18 -9.17 -12.99 -57.07
CA SER A 18 -9.77 -12.29 -55.92
C SER A 18 -8.95 -12.64 -54.64
N CYS A 19 -8.03 -11.77 -54.26
CA CYS A 19 -7.44 -11.76 -52.94
C CYS A 19 -8.53 -11.37 -51.93
N SER A 20 -9.23 -12.32 -51.37
CA SER A 20 -9.98 -12.07 -50.11
C SER A 20 -8.97 -11.84 -49.02
N LYS A 21 -8.74 -10.58 -48.62
CA LYS A 21 -8.20 -10.25 -47.32
C LYS A 21 -9.17 -10.88 -46.28
N LYS A 22 -8.75 -11.96 -45.63
CA LYS A 22 -9.33 -12.30 -44.33
C LYS A 22 -9.03 -11.11 -43.44
N ASP A 23 -10.05 -10.32 -43.13
CA ASP A 23 -10.04 -9.48 -41.94
C ASP A 23 -9.76 -10.42 -40.78
N GLU A 24 -8.54 -10.45 -40.30
CA GLU A 24 -8.24 -10.96 -38.97
C GLU A 24 -9.10 -10.12 -38.04
N ILE A 25 -10.16 -10.72 -37.53
CA ILE A 25 -10.89 -10.18 -36.37
C ILE A 25 -9.84 -10.18 -35.27
N LEU A 26 -9.14 -9.06 -35.10
CA LEU A 26 -8.36 -8.77 -33.90
C LEU A 26 -9.39 -8.83 -32.77
N ASN A 27 -9.45 -9.98 -32.08
CA ASN A 27 -10.13 -10.02 -30.81
C ASN A 27 -9.54 -8.87 -29.98
N PRO A 28 -10.31 -7.89 -29.53
CA PRO A 28 -9.76 -6.85 -28.68
C PRO A 28 -9.10 -7.56 -27.51
N GLU A 29 -7.77 -7.34 -27.37
CA GLU A 29 -7.04 -7.88 -26.25
C GLU A 29 -7.76 -7.42 -25.00
N LEU A 30 -8.29 -8.36 -24.20
CA LEU A 30 -9.03 -8.00 -22.99
C LEU A 30 -8.11 -7.17 -22.12
N GLU A 31 -8.51 -5.93 -21.83
CA GLU A 31 -7.75 -5.08 -20.92
C GLU A 31 -7.55 -5.81 -19.59
N THR A 32 -6.30 -5.85 -19.15
CA THR A 32 -5.89 -6.53 -17.90
C THR A 32 -5.22 -5.54 -16.98
N ARG A 33 -5.22 -5.84 -15.68
CA ARG A 33 -4.42 -5.12 -14.69
C ARG A 33 -3.37 -6.03 -14.06
N SER A 34 -2.23 -5.44 -13.69
CA SER A 34 -1.13 -6.16 -13.01
C SER A 34 -1.26 -6.16 -11.49
N TYR A 35 -2.13 -5.36 -10.90
CA TYR A 35 -2.19 -5.07 -9.47
C TYR A 35 -3.53 -5.44 -8.85
N LEU A 36 -3.48 -5.90 -7.60
CA LEU A 36 -4.65 -6.02 -6.73
C LEU A 36 -5.03 -4.64 -6.19
N LEU A 37 -6.33 -4.44 -5.95
CA LEU A 37 -6.86 -3.23 -5.31
C LEU A 37 -7.36 -3.55 -3.90
N GLY A 38 -6.99 -2.73 -2.93
CA GLY A 38 -7.32 -2.95 -1.54
C GLY A 38 -7.58 -1.72 -0.71
N TYR A 39 -8.17 -1.95 0.46
CA TYR A 39 -8.41 -0.95 1.48
C TYR A 39 -7.81 -1.37 2.82
N THR A 40 -7.52 -0.38 3.67
CA THR A 40 -7.37 -0.58 5.11
C THR A 40 -8.76 -0.61 5.77
N PRO A 41 -9.01 -1.49 6.78
CA PRO A 41 -10.33 -1.61 7.41
C PRO A 41 -10.58 -0.55 8.49
N PHE A 42 -9.97 0.64 8.38
CA PHE A 42 -10.14 1.70 9.37
C PHE A 42 -11.52 2.31 9.30
N PRO A 43 -12.27 2.34 10.43
CA PRO A 43 -13.62 2.86 10.47
C PRO A 43 -13.63 4.40 10.48
N TYR A 44 -14.66 4.98 9.91
CA TYR A 44 -14.89 6.43 9.86
C TYR A 44 -15.42 7.04 11.19
N ALA A 45 -15.73 6.19 12.17
CA ALA A 45 -16.26 6.57 13.48
C ALA A 45 -15.98 5.47 14.52
N ILE A 46 -16.08 5.79 15.81
CA ILE A 46 -15.94 4.83 16.91
C ILE A 46 -17.28 4.10 17.11
N SER A 47 -17.66 3.28 16.14
CA SER A 47 -18.93 2.53 16.19
C SER A 47 -18.85 1.19 15.44
N ASN A 48 -19.70 0.24 15.85
CA ASN A 48 -19.81 -1.06 15.16
C ASN A 48 -20.32 -0.90 13.72
N GLU A 49 -21.18 0.08 13.48
CA GLU A 49 -21.72 0.41 12.16
C GLU A 49 -20.61 0.88 11.20
N ALA A 50 -19.68 1.70 11.71
CA ALA A 50 -18.53 2.17 10.92
C ALA A 50 -17.58 1.01 10.59
N VAL A 51 -17.33 0.12 11.54
CA VAL A 51 -16.54 -1.10 11.31
C VAL A 51 -17.22 -2.01 10.29
N ALA A 52 -18.51 -2.25 10.44
CA ALA A 52 -19.30 -3.08 9.50
C ALA A 52 -19.28 -2.49 8.08
N PHE A 53 -19.43 -1.17 7.96
CA PHE A 53 -19.33 -0.46 6.68
C PHE A 53 -17.95 -0.70 6.03
N SER A 54 -16.86 -0.59 6.78
CA SER A 54 -15.52 -0.79 6.23
C SER A 54 -15.36 -2.20 5.65
N TYR A 55 -15.73 -3.24 6.39
CA TYR A 55 -15.63 -4.61 5.91
C TYR A 55 -16.61 -4.96 4.79
N GLU A 56 -17.81 -4.33 4.77
CA GLU A 56 -18.74 -4.44 3.63
C GLU A 56 -18.09 -3.91 2.35
N LYS A 57 -17.47 -2.70 2.41
CA LYS A 57 -16.80 -2.11 1.23
C LYS A 57 -15.57 -2.89 0.80
N ILE A 58 -14.78 -3.40 1.73
CA ILE A 58 -13.68 -4.33 1.43
C ILE A 58 -14.20 -5.53 0.65
N THR A 59 -15.26 -6.17 1.13
CA THR A 59 -15.84 -7.36 0.46
C THR A 59 -16.33 -7.08 -0.95
N GLN A 60 -16.90 -5.90 -1.19
CA GLN A 60 -17.58 -5.58 -2.46
C GLN A 60 -16.64 -4.91 -3.48
N GLU A 61 -15.58 -4.24 -3.02
CA GLU A 61 -14.86 -3.26 -3.83
C GLU A 61 -13.35 -3.49 -3.87
N THR A 62 -12.86 -4.64 -3.38
CA THR A 62 -11.42 -4.94 -3.36
C THR A 62 -11.09 -6.40 -3.68
N ASP A 63 -9.80 -6.69 -3.89
CA ASP A 63 -9.23 -8.04 -4.05
C ASP A 63 -8.30 -8.41 -2.89
N ILE A 64 -7.84 -7.40 -2.15
CA ILE A 64 -6.86 -7.53 -1.08
C ILE A 64 -7.28 -6.66 0.09
N VAL A 65 -7.05 -7.13 1.29
CA VAL A 65 -7.23 -6.35 2.52
C VAL A 65 -5.88 -6.13 3.19
N SER A 66 -5.65 -4.91 3.67
CA SER A 66 -4.46 -4.58 4.45
C SER A 66 -4.82 -4.54 5.93
N GLN A 67 -4.38 -5.54 6.70
CA GLN A 67 -4.47 -5.50 8.16
C GLN A 67 -3.20 -4.86 8.72
N HIS A 68 -3.38 -3.73 9.35
CA HIS A 68 -2.32 -2.84 9.78
C HIS A 68 -2.22 -2.85 11.31
N PHE A 69 -1.05 -3.25 11.84
CA PHE A 69 -0.73 -3.26 13.26
C PHE A 69 0.46 -2.33 13.51
N ASP A 70 0.15 -1.06 13.71
CA ASP A 70 1.15 -0.03 13.99
C ASP A 70 1.21 0.23 15.50
N ASP A 71 2.44 0.21 16.05
CA ASP A 71 2.78 0.58 17.42
C ASP A 71 2.14 -0.30 18.52
N GLU A 72 2.15 -1.63 18.35
CA GLU A 72 1.57 -2.55 19.35
C GLU A 72 2.28 -3.90 19.36
N ILE A 73 3.20 -4.14 20.31
CA ILE A 73 3.83 -5.46 20.48
C ILE A 73 3.68 -5.96 21.93
N PRO A 74 3.21 -7.21 22.16
CA PRO A 74 3.18 -7.83 23.47
C PRO A 74 4.57 -8.37 23.85
N TRP A 75 5.52 -7.47 24.08
CA TRP A 75 6.95 -7.76 24.23
C TRP A 75 7.27 -8.87 25.22
N ASN A 76 6.65 -8.82 26.41
CA ASN A 76 6.89 -9.79 27.48
C ASN A 76 6.44 -11.20 27.12
N GLU A 77 5.25 -11.30 26.56
CA GLU A 77 4.61 -12.56 26.17
C GLU A 77 5.31 -13.16 24.95
N ALA A 78 5.67 -12.30 23.99
CA ALA A 78 6.41 -12.71 22.81
C ALA A 78 7.82 -13.24 23.17
N LEU A 79 8.54 -12.58 24.09
CA LEU A 79 9.85 -13.05 24.54
C LEU A 79 9.77 -14.40 25.26
N LYS A 80 8.78 -14.55 26.14
CA LYS A 80 8.64 -15.74 27.00
C LYS A 80 7.92 -16.90 26.34
N ASP A 81 7.43 -16.69 25.13
CA ASP A 81 6.61 -17.64 24.38
C ASP A 81 5.37 -18.09 25.19
N THR A 82 4.73 -17.13 25.87
CA THR A 82 3.49 -17.34 26.62
C THR A 82 2.28 -16.85 25.84
N ASP A 83 1.08 -17.25 26.26
CA ASP A 83 -0.16 -16.80 25.62
C ASP A 83 -0.29 -15.28 25.64
N PHE A 84 -0.76 -14.72 24.54
CA PHE A 84 -1.13 -13.31 24.47
C PHE A 84 -2.43 -13.05 25.24
N HIS A 85 -2.59 -11.81 25.69
CA HIS A 85 -3.80 -11.41 26.40
C HIS A 85 -5.06 -11.71 25.57
N PRO A 86 -6.17 -12.17 26.18
CA PRO A 86 -7.40 -12.51 25.47
C PRO A 86 -7.93 -11.40 24.54
N ASN A 87 -7.73 -10.12 24.90
CA ASN A 87 -8.13 -8.99 24.06
C ASN A 87 -7.35 -8.94 22.74
N ILE A 88 -6.05 -9.31 22.74
CA ILE A 88 -5.25 -9.41 21.51
C ILE A 88 -5.81 -10.53 20.62
N MET A 89 -6.07 -11.69 21.22
CA MET A 89 -6.61 -12.84 20.49
C MET A 89 -8.03 -12.58 19.96
N ALA A 90 -8.84 -11.83 20.69
CA ALA A 90 -10.17 -11.41 20.24
C ALA A 90 -10.09 -10.44 19.04
N ASP A 91 -9.17 -9.47 19.06
CA ASP A 91 -8.93 -8.58 17.93
C ASP A 91 -8.43 -9.36 16.70
N TRP A 92 -7.47 -10.26 16.87
CA TRP A 92 -6.98 -11.11 15.79
C TRP A 92 -8.09 -11.98 15.19
N GLN A 93 -8.89 -12.60 16.04
CA GLN A 93 -10.04 -13.43 15.63
C GLN A 93 -11.05 -12.58 14.84
N PHE A 94 -11.37 -11.37 15.33
CA PHE A 94 -12.27 -10.45 14.66
C PHE A 94 -11.76 -10.08 13.25
N ARG A 95 -10.52 -9.66 13.15
CA ARG A 95 -9.89 -9.28 11.86
C ARG A 95 -9.86 -10.47 10.89
N LYS A 96 -9.47 -11.65 11.36
CA LYS A 96 -9.45 -12.87 10.54
C LYS A 96 -10.82 -13.27 10.04
N THR A 97 -11.84 -13.24 10.92
CA THR A 97 -13.21 -13.63 10.61
C THR A 97 -13.86 -12.67 9.60
N ASN A 98 -13.56 -11.38 9.70
CA ASN A 98 -14.13 -10.37 8.80
C ASN A 98 -13.33 -10.20 7.48
N THR A 99 -12.16 -10.80 7.36
CA THR A 99 -11.42 -10.83 6.10
C THR A 99 -12.13 -11.77 5.11
N PRO A 100 -12.53 -11.29 3.90
CA PRO A 100 -13.23 -12.12 2.95
C PRO A 100 -12.36 -13.28 2.43
N ILE A 101 -12.90 -14.48 2.37
CA ILE A 101 -12.16 -15.72 2.09
C ILE A 101 -11.42 -15.74 0.73
N ASN A 102 -11.90 -14.98 -0.24
CA ASN A 102 -11.31 -14.92 -1.59
C ASN A 102 -10.36 -13.73 -1.77
N HIS A 103 -10.13 -12.93 -0.73
CA HIS A 103 -9.21 -11.80 -0.78
C HIS A 103 -7.80 -12.23 -0.47
N LYS A 104 -6.84 -11.56 -1.10
CA LYS A 104 -5.46 -11.62 -0.64
C LYS A 104 -5.33 -10.87 0.68
N PHE A 105 -4.35 -11.28 1.48
CA PHE A 105 -4.13 -10.71 2.81
C PHE A 105 -2.75 -10.07 2.87
N PHE A 106 -2.71 -8.76 3.05
CA PHE A 106 -1.51 -8.01 3.34
C PHE A 106 -1.48 -7.67 4.83
N LEU A 107 -0.48 -8.15 5.53
CA LEU A 107 -0.29 -7.97 6.95
C LEU A 107 0.91 -7.09 7.22
N THR A 108 0.74 -6.05 8.03
CA THR A 108 1.84 -5.17 8.45
C THR A 108 1.99 -5.14 9.96
N VAL A 109 3.23 -5.25 10.43
CA VAL A 109 3.62 -5.05 11.83
C VAL A 109 4.86 -4.17 11.89
N THR A 110 5.15 -3.56 13.02
CA THR A 110 6.38 -2.77 13.17
C THR A 110 6.92 -2.85 14.61
N PRO A 111 8.26 -2.99 14.78
CA PRO A 111 8.90 -2.86 16.09
C PRO A 111 9.15 -1.40 16.50
N VAL A 112 8.83 -0.46 15.59
CA VAL A 112 9.06 0.98 15.77
C VAL A 112 7.74 1.64 16.18
N ASN A 113 7.77 2.55 17.15
CA ASN A 113 6.59 3.27 17.63
C ASN A 113 5.98 4.18 16.55
N PHE A 114 4.75 4.61 16.78
CA PHE A 114 3.99 5.46 15.84
C PHE A 114 4.74 6.74 15.43
N LEU A 115 5.48 7.36 16.33
CA LEU A 115 6.29 8.56 16.06
C LEU A 115 7.59 8.26 15.31
N ARG A 116 7.94 6.99 15.08
CA ARG A 116 9.21 6.55 14.48
C ARG A 116 10.44 7.10 15.22
N THR A 117 10.42 6.99 16.56
CA THR A 117 11.48 7.53 17.43
C THR A 117 12.07 6.52 18.41
N GLY A 118 11.52 5.31 18.49
CA GLY A 118 11.94 4.27 19.43
C GLY A 118 11.17 2.97 19.25
N LEU A 119 11.26 2.07 20.23
CA LEU A 119 10.52 0.80 20.24
C LEU A 119 9.01 1.05 20.28
N SER A 120 8.29 0.14 19.60
CA SER A 120 6.83 0.07 19.62
C SER A 120 6.29 -0.04 21.05
N SER A 121 5.17 0.62 21.33
CA SER A 121 4.46 0.57 22.60
C SER A 121 4.12 -0.85 23.01
N TYR A 122 3.86 -1.05 24.31
CA TYR A 122 3.46 -2.36 24.81
C TYR A 122 1.96 -2.61 24.60
N ARG A 123 1.65 -3.79 24.11
CA ARG A 123 0.28 -4.28 23.96
C ARG A 123 0.01 -5.37 24.98
N ASN A 124 -1.08 -5.22 25.75
CA ASN A 124 -1.60 -6.24 26.63
C ASN A 124 -3.15 -6.19 26.63
N ALA A 125 -3.80 -5.96 27.77
CA ALA A 125 -5.25 -5.76 27.82
C ALA A 125 -5.70 -4.55 27.00
N GLU A 126 -4.86 -3.53 26.95
CA GLU A 126 -5.09 -2.27 26.25
C GLU A 126 -3.96 -2.03 25.24
N SER A 127 -4.23 -1.13 24.28
CA SER A 127 -3.27 -0.65 23.30
C SER A 127 -2.41 0.48 23.86
N ASN A 128 -1.27 0.74 23.22
CA ASN A 128 -0.42 1.92 23.48
C ASN A 128 0.00 2.07 24.95
N LEU A 129 0.20 0.96 25.65
CA LEU A 129 0.71 0.99 27.02
C LEU A 129 2.18 1.42 27.04
N PRO A 130 2.63 2.13 28.10
CA PRO A 130 4.05 2.39 28.30
C PRO A 130 4.87 1.09 28.28
N LEU A 131 6.09 1.18 27.75
CA LEU A 131 7.02 0.05 27.79
C LEU A 131 7.34 -0.32 29.24
N PRO A 132 7.13 -1.59 29.66
CA PRO A 132 7.52 -2.04 30.99
C PRO A 132 9.03 -2.28 31.03
N GLU A 133 9.63 -2.31 32.23
CA GLU A 133 11.02 -2.77 32.39
C GLU A 133 11.20 -4.21 31.88
N PRO A 134 12.30 -4.50 31.17
CA PRO A 134 13.42 -3.62 30.81
C PRO A 134 13.25 -2.94 29.43
N TRP A 135 12.10 -3.06 28.75
CA TRP A 135 11.84 -2.61 27.38
C TRP A 135 11.97 -1.09 27.21
N ASP A 136 11.75 -0.32 28.27
CA ASP A 136 11.89 1.13 28.31
C ASP A 136 13.35 1.63 28.23
N THR A 137 14.31 0.72 28.44
CA THR A 137 15.74 1.05 28.48
C THR A 137 16.60 0.29 27.48
N ILE A 138 16.13 -0.86 26.98
CA ILE A 138 16.89 -1.66 26.01
C ILE A 138 16.68 -1.15 24.59
N LYS A 139 17.65 -1.44 23.74
CA LYS A 139 17.72 -0.93 22.37
C LYS A 139 17.26 -1.95 21.36
N PHE A 140 16.97 -1.53 20.13
CA PHE A 140 16.55 -2.41 19.05
C PHE A 140 17.42 -3.65 18.85
N ASN A 141 18.74 -3.52 18.95
CA ASN A 141 19.69 -4.61 18.72
C ASN A 141 19.87 -5.53 19.92
N HIS A 142 19.19 -5.31 21.05
CA HIS A 142 19.25 -6.20 22.21
C HIS A 142 18.73 -7.61 21.82
N ALA A 143 19.34 -8.65 22.39
CA ALA A 143 18.98 -10.03 22.09
C ALA A 143 17.50 -10.33 22.35
N ASP A 144 16.96 -9.83 23.49
CA ASP A 144 15.57 -10.02 23.87
C ASP A 144 14.61 -9.32 22.92
N VAL A 145 14.94 -8.12 22.41
CA VAL A 145 14.14 -7.41 21.42
C VAL A 145 14.06 -8.21 20.11
N LYS A 146 15.21 -8.71 19.64
CA LYS A 146 15.27 -9.56 18.46
C LYS A 146 14.46 -10.84 18.60
N ALA A 147 14.58 -11.51 19.77
CA ALA A 147 13.84 -12.73 20.04
C ALA A 147 12.33 -12.47 20.14
N ALA A 148 11.91 -11.46 20.91
CA ALA A 148 10.50 -11.11 21.08
C ALA A 148 9.85 -10.70 19.75
N PHE A 149 10.53 -9.85 18.95
CA PHE A 149 9.98 -9.42 17.68
C PHE A 149 9.88 -10.57 16.66
N TYR A 150 10.89 -11.45 16.60
CA TYR A 150 10.81 -12.65 15.78
C TYR A 150 9.63 -13.53 16.19
N ASN A 151 9.50 -13.87 17.49
CA ASN A 151 8.42 -14.73 17.98
C ASN A 151 7.03 -14.11 17.74
N PHE A 152 6.91 -12.79 17.86
CA PHE A 152 5.68 -12.07 17.52
C PHE A 152 5.36 -12.19 16.02
N CYS A 153 6.35 -11.96 15.13
CA CYS A 153 6.18 -12.11 13.69
C CYS A 153 5.79 -13.55 13.31
N GLU A 154 6.47 -14.56 13.87
CA GLU A 154 6.15 -15.97 13.63
C GLU A 154 4.70 -16.27 14.00
N ARG A 155 4.28 -15.92 15.21
CA ARG A 155 2.92 -16.17 15.69
C ARG A 155 1.83 -15.47 14.88
N ILE A 156 2.05 -14.23 14.46
CA ILE A 156 1.07 -13.49 13.68
C ILE A 156 1.00 -14.02 12.24
N ILE A 157 2.13 -14.45 11.66
CA ILE A 157 2.18 -15.13 10.35
C ILE A 157 1.41 -16.45 10.42
N ASP A 158 1.68 -17.29 11.40
CA ASP A 158 1.01 -18.60 11.58
C ASP A 158 -0.49 -18.45 11.84
N TYR A 159 -0.87 -17.42 12.57
CA TYR A 159 -2.28 -17.16 12.85
C TYR A 159 -3.06 -16.71 11.62
N PHE A 160 -2.52 -15.75 10.85
CA PHE A 160 -3.23 -15.12 9.74
C PHE A 160 -2.98 -15.76 8.39
N ASP A 161 -1.86 -16.45 8.18
CA ASP A 161 -1.43 -17.01 6.90
C ASP A 161 -1.45 -15.96 5.77
N PRO A 162 -0.68 -14.85 5.90
CA PRO A 162 -0.76 -13.75 4.96
C PRO A 162 -0.12 -14.08 3.61
N HIS A 163 -0.60 -13.43 2.55
CA HIS A 163 0.01 -13.49 1.22
C HIS A 163 1.21 -12.53 1.07
N TYR A 164 1.23 -11.47 1.86
CA TYR A 164 2.27 -10.44 1.89
C TYR A 164 2.48 -10.01 3.34
N PHE A 165 3.72 -9.92 3.77
CA PHE A 165 4.06 -9.56 5.15
C PHE A 165 5.07 -8.42 5.20
N ALA A 166 4.70 -7.27 5.79
CA ALA A 166 5.61 -6.20 6.09
C ALA A 166 5.97 -6.22 7.59
N MET A 167 7.26 -6.33 7.90
CA MET A 167 7.78 -6.36 9.26
C MET A 167 8.36 -5.01 9.72
N GLY A 168 7.90 -3.94 9.11
CA GLY A 168 8.26 -2.56 9.42
C GLY A 168 7.43 -1.60 8.58
N ILE A 169 6.93 -0.54 9.21
CA ILE A 169 6.05 0.45 8.61
C ILE A 169 6.78 1.77 8.50
N GLU A 170 6.91 2.30 7.25
CA GLU A 170 7.51 3.60 6.94
C GLU A 170 8.88 3.82 7.63
N VAL A 171 9.72 2.80 7.55
CA VAL A 171 10.93 2.70 8.37
C VAL A 171 11.98 3.77 8.09
N ASN A 172 11.97 4.40 6.91
CA ASN A 172 12.84 5.53 6.61
C ASN A 172 12.55 6.76 7.48
N LEU A 173 11.34 6.88 8.04
CA LEU A 173 11.02 7.94 9.00
C LEU A 173 11.79 7.81 10.32
N LEU A 174 12.22 6.61 10.71
CA LEU A 174 13.12 6.46 11.86
C LEU A 174 14.44 7.20 11.62
N MET A 175 15.00 7.09 10.41
CA MET A 175 16.21 7.85 10.02
C MET A 175 15.95 9.36 10.02
N ALA A 176 14.75 9.80 9.63
CA ALA A 176 14.37 11.22 9.65
C ALA A 176 14.20 11.74 11.08
N ASN A 177 13.55 10.98 11.96
CA ASN A 177 13.13 11.45 13.28
C ASN A 177 14.11 11.11 14.39
N ASN A 178 14.87 10.01 14.29
CA ASN A 178 15.88 9.60 15.27
C ASN A 178 16.96 8.73 14.62
N LYS A 179 17.81 9.35 13.81
CA LYS A 179 18.83 8.64 13.04
C LYS A 179 19.82 7.84 13.88
N ASP A 180 20.04 8.22 15.13
CA ASP A 180 20.99 7.55 16.04
C ASP A 180 20.56 6.12 16.38
N LEU A 181 19.27 5.78 16.17
CA LEU A 181 18.74 4.43 16.36
C LEU A 181 18.80 3.58 15.09
N TRP A 182 19.18 4.13 13.93
CA TRP A 182 19.09 3.41 12.66
C TRP A 182 19.93 2.13 12.63
N ASP A 183 21.19 2.19 13.03
CA ASP A 183 22.07 1.02 12.97
C ASP A 183 21.57 -0.13 13.87
N GLU A 184 21.01 0.21 15.03
CA GLU A 184 20.42 -0.76 15.96
C GLU A 184 19.14 -1.38 15.39
N TYR A 185 18.28 -0.57 14.79
CA TYR A 185 17.08 -1.04 14.08
C TYR A 185 17.46 -1.90 12.88
N PHE A 186 18.44 -1.48 12.08
CA PHE A 186 18.87 -2.27 10.93
C PHE A 186 19.42 -3.64 11.33
N ASP A 187 20.15 -3.74 12.44
CA ASP A 187 20.63 -5.03 12.98
C ASP A 187 19.48 -5.93 13.46
N LEU A 188 18.45 -5.37 14.12
CA LEU A 188 17.20 -6.06 14.43
C LEU A 188 16.54 -6.57 13.17
N HIS A 189 16.27 -5.68 12.22
CA HIS A 189 15.56 -5.99 10.98
C HIS A 189 16.26 -7.11 10.21
N LYS A 190 17.55 -6.96 9.94
CA LYS A 190 18.36 -7.97 9.24
C LYS A 190 18.29 -9.32 9.93
N THR A 191 18.43 -9.35 11.26
CA THR A 191 18.43 -10.60 12.03
C THR A 191 17.08 -11.32 11.90
N VAL A 192 15.98 -10.59 12.10
CA VAL A 192 14.62 -11.14 12.05
C VAL A 192 14.23 -11.52 10.63
N TYR A 193 14.52 -10.68 9.63
CA TYR A 193 14.27 -10.98 8.22
C TYR A 193 14.92 -12.31 7.78
N LEU A 194 16.21 -12.48 8.06
CA LEU A 194 16.93 -13.71 7.65
C LEU A 194 16.34 -14.96 8.30
N LYS A 195 15.91 -14.87 9.57
CA LYS A 195 15.29 -15.97 10.27
C LYS A 195 13.89 -16.28 9.70
N LEU A 196 13.05 -15.27 9.51
CA LEU A 196 11.73 -15.45 8.90
C LEU A 196 11.81 -15.97 7.45
N LYS A 197 12.78 -15.52 6.66
CA LYS A 197 12.98 -16.05 5.29
C LYS A 197 13.45 -17.50 5.28
N HIS A 198 14.16 -17.95 6.29
CA HIS A 198 14.49 -19.36 6.46
C HIS A 198 13.24 -20.19 6.75
N ASP A 199 12.36 -19.71 7.64
CA ASP A 199 11.19 -20.44 8.12
C ASP A 199 10.00 -20.34 7.13
N TYR A 200 9.86 -19.18 6.45
CA TYR A 200 8.82 -18.89 5.45
C TYR A 200 9.42 -18.51 4.08
N PRO A 201 10.13 -19.41 3.38
CA PRO A 201 10.89 -19.06 2.17
C PRO A 201 10.03 -18.53 1.02
N GLN A 202 8.75 -18.91 0.95
CA GLN A 202 7.83 -18.48 -0.11
C GLN A 202 7.03 -17.22 0.23
N LEU A 203 6.97 -16.84 1.49
CA LEU A 203 6.26 -15.61 1.89
C LEU A 203 7.10 -14.39 1.48
N PRO A 204 6.55 -13.44 0.73
CA PRO A 204 7.19 -12.14 0.53
C PRO A 204 7.25 -11.37 1.86
N ILE A 205 8.47 -11.09 2.32
CA ILE A 205 8.74 -10.36 3.56
C ILE A 205 9.48 -9.06 3.22
N PHE A 206 8.98 -7.92 3.67
CA PHE A 206 9.51 -6.62 3.30
C PHE A 206 9.26 -5.56 4.38
N VAL A 207 9.65 -4.33 4.12
CA VAL A 207 9.28 -3.13 4.90
C VAL A 207 8.59 -2.12 4.00
N THR A 208 7.76 -1.26 4.57
CA THR A 208 7.21 -0.12 3.84
C THR A 208 8.06 1.14 4.06
N GLN A 209 8.02 2.06 3.11
CA GLN A 209 8.80 3.29 3.07
C GLN A 209 7.90 4.45 2.65
N THR A 210 8.11 5.65 3.17
CA THR A 210 7.50 6.86 2.61
C THR A 210 8.24 7.24 1.33
N GLY A 211 7.59 7.05 0.19
CA GLY A 211 8.22 7.26 -1.12
C GLY A 211 8.60 8.71 -1.37
N MET A 212 7.80 9.65 -0.86
CA MET A 212 8.00 11.08 -1.11
C MET A 212 9.26 11.63 -0.44
N ASP A 213 9.60 11.12 0.74
CA ASP A 213 10.86 11.48 1.42
C ASP A 213 12.09 11.03 0.63
N LEU A 214 12.00 9.85 0.01
CA LEU A 214 13.11 9.25 -0.73
C LEU A 214 13.42 9.95 -2.07
N ILE A 215 12.44 10.62 -2.68
CA ILE A 215 12.65 11.42 -3.90
C ILE A 215 12.87 12.91 -3.61
N GLY A 216 13.06 13.30 -2.34
CA GLY A 216 13.26 14.68 -1.96
C GLY A 216 12.02 15.56 -2.04
N GLY A 217 10.83 14.97 -1.96
CA GLY A 217 9.54 15.67 -1.99
C GLY A 217 9.30 16.54 -0.76
N PHE A 218 10.02 16.28 0.32
CA PHE A 218 10.06 17.12 1.51
C PHE A 218 11.41 17.80 1.70
N THR A 219 11.40 18.95 2.33
CA THR A 219 12.63 19.60 2.83
C THR A 219 13.06 18.86 4.10
N ASN A 220 13.77 17.75 3.92
CA ASN A 220 14.27 16.96 5.04
C ASN A 220 15.79 17.11 5.14
N PRO A 221 16.34 17.59 6.29
CA PRO A 221 17.77 17.73 6.46
C PRO A 221 18.54 16.39 6.39
N ASN A 222 17.84 15.28 6.61
CA ASN A 222 18.42 13.94 6.60
C ASN A 222 18.14 13.16 5.31
N HIS A 223 17.77 13.81 4.20
CA HIS A 223 17.41 13.12 2.95
C HIS A 223 18.50 12.14 2.46
N ALA A 224 19.78 12.57 2.42
CA ALA A 224 20.88 11.70 2.00
C ALA A 224 21.05 10.48 2.92
N ASP A 225 20.86 10.66 4.23
CA ASP A 225 20.91 9.58 5.21
C ASP A 225 19.73 8.61 5.00
N GLN A 226 18.53 9.11 4.72
CA GLN A 226 17.37 8.27 4.39
C GLN A 226 17.60 7.43 3.12
N VAL A 227 18.16 8.01 2.06
CA VAL A 227 18.51 7.27 0.83
C VAL A 227 19.56 6.19 1.12
N THR A 228 20.54 6.49 1.96
CA THR A 228 21.56 5.52 2.39
C THR A 228 20.91 4.37 3.16
N ALA A 229 20.06 4.68 4.13
CA ALA A 229 19.30 3.71 4.93
C ALA A 229 18.39 2.84 4.06
N PHE A 230 17.70 3.45 3.12
CA PHE A 230 16.88 2.74 2.13
C PHE A 230 17.70 1.72 1.34
N ASN A 231 18.86 2.11 0.79
CA ASN A 231 19.72 1.21 0.04
C ASN A 231 20.23 0.04 0.88
N GLN A 232 20.48 0.24 2.18
CA GLN A 232 20.86 -0.82 3.09
C GLN A 232 19.74 -1.82 3.32
N ILE A 233 18.53 -1.32 3.66
CA ILE A 233 17.43 -2.17 4.08
C ILE A 233 16.81 -2.93 2.92
N MET A 234 16.88 -2.40 1.69
CA MET A 234 16.40 -3.07 0.48
C MET A 234 17.12 -4.38 0.17
N ASN A 235 18.31 -4.64 0.75
CA ASN A 235 18.95 -5.95 0.66
C ASN A 235 18.22 -7.02 1.50
N TYR A 236 17.39 -6.60 2.44
CA TYR A 236 16.61 -7.44 3.37
C TYR A 236 15.12 -7.11 3.27
N SER A 237 14.64 -6.91 2.06
CA SER A 237 13.25 -6.63 1.71
C SER A 237 12.95 -7.29 0.37
N ASP A 238 11.90 -8.09 0.27
CA ASP A 238 11.57 -8.77 -0.99
C ASP A 238 10.90 -7.83 -2.00
N TYR A 239 10.21 -6.79 -1.53
CA TYR A 239 9.48 -5.83 -2.35
C TYR A 239 9.92 -4.39 -2.08
N LEU A 240 9.76 -3.54 -3.09
CA LEU A 240 9.69 -2.10 -2.94
C LEU A 240 8.24 -1.74 -2.58
N ALA A 241 7.99 -1.50 -1.30
CA ALA A 241 6.66 -1.17 -0.79
C ALA A 241 6.62 0.30 -0.34
N LEU A 242 5.76 1.10 -0.97
CA LEU A 242 5.71 2.54 -0.80
C LEU A 242 4.39 3.01 -0.20
N SER A 243 4.48 3.81 0.86
CA SER A 243 3.41 4.76 1.22
C SER A 243 3.57 5.98 0.32
N SER A 244 2.54 6.30 -0.47
CA SER A 244 2.60 7.30 -1.54
C SER A 244 1.47 8.33 -1.41
N HIS A 245 1.69 9.32 -0.55
CA HIS A 245 0.77 10.43 -0.33
C HIS A 245 1.32 11.70 -1.00
N VAL A 246 1.27 11.73 -2.34
CA VAL A 246 1.94 12.78 -3.14
C VAL A 246 1.45 14.19 -2.84
N PHE A 247 0.26 14.36 -2.28
CA PHE A 247 -0.26 15.67 -1.86
C PHE A 247 0.51 16.28 -0.67
N LEU A 248 1.31 15.47 0.04
CA LEU A 248 2.17 15.90 1.13
C LEU A 248 3.54 16.41 0.65
N THR A 249 3.66 16.94 -0.54
CA THR A 249 4.96 17.36 -1.06
C THR A 249 4.96 18.78 -1.58
N SER A 250 6.14 19.39 -1.55
CA SER A 250 6.39 20.67 -2.21
C SER A 250 6.50 20.56 -3.74
N LEU A 251 6.51 19.34 -4.28
CA LEU A 251 6.61 19.09 -5.72
C LEU A 251 5.26 19.24 -6.44
N LEU A 252 4.15 19.23 -5.69
CA LEU A 252 2.83 19.49 -6.24
C LEU A 252 2.61 20.99 -6.38
N ALA A 253 2.43 21.40 -7.65
CA ALA A 253 1.78 22.63 -8.01
C ALA A 253 0.28 22.37 -8.27
N ASP A 254 -0.33 23.06 -9.24
CA ASP A 254 -1.72 22.82 -9.66
C ASP A 254 -1.94 21.50 -10.41
N SER A 255 -0.87 20.81 -10.81
CA SER A 255 -0.90 19.54 -11.52
C SER A 255 -0.11 18.46 -10.76
N ILE A 256 -0.49 17.20 -10.97
CA ILE A 256 0.24 16.04 -10.44
C ILE A 256 1.25 15.61 -11.52
N PRO A 257 2.56 15.91 -11.36
CA PRO A 257 3.56 15.61 -12.38
C PRO A 257 3.81 14.10 -12.49
N ASP A 258 3.92 13.59 -13.72
CA ASP A 258 4.14 12.16 -13.97
C ASP A 258 5.49 11.67 -13.46
N HIS A 259 6.52 12.53 -13.45
CA HIS A 259 7.88 12.16 -13.02
C HIS A 259 7.93 11.72 -11.55
N ILE A 260 7.05 12.25 -10.68
CA ILE A 260 7.00 11.85 -9.25
C ILE A 260 6.80 10.33 -9.12
N PHE A 261 5.86 9.77 -9.89
CA PHE A 261 5.63 8.32 -9.88
C PHE A 261 6.81 7.56 -10.50
N ASP A 262 7.34 8.05 -11.64
CA ASP A 262 8.46 7.39 -12.31
C ASP A 262 9.70 7.35 -11.39
N GLU A 263 10.00 8.43 -10.67
CA GLU A 263 11.11 8.49 -9.71
C GLU A 263 10.90 7.53 -8.54
N MET A 264 9.73 7.56 -7.88
CA MET A 264 9.43 6.66 -6.77
C MET A 264 9.46 5.19 -7.17
N PHE A 265 8.85 4.85 -8.30
CA PHE A 265 8.66 3.45 -8.71
C PHE A 265 9.93 2.81 -9.26
N THR A 266 10.96 3.60 -9.52
CA THR A 266 12.29 3.14 -9.96
C THR A 266 13.37 3.22 -8.88
N LEU A 267 13.02 3.53 -7.63
CA LEU A 267 13.95 3.54 -6.49
C LEU A 267 14.66 2.20 -6.29
N SER A 268 14.04 1.09 -6.70
CA SER A 268 14.61 -0.24 -6.65
C SER A 268 14.13 -1.08 -7.82
N SER A 269 14.91 -2.10 -8.21
CA SER A 269 14.50 -3.11 -9.20
C SER A 269 13.61 -4.22 -8.63
N LYS A 270 13.30 -4.20 -7.34
CA LYS A 270 12.44 -5.19 -6.69
C LYS A 270 10.98 -5.01 -7.11
N PRO A 271 10.15 -6.06 -7.04
CA PRO A 271 8.72 -5.94 -7.32
C PRO A 271 8.09 -4.81 -6.51
N LEU A 272 7.31 -3.96 -7.20
CA LEU A 272 6.68 -2.78 -6.62
C LEU A 272 5.34 -3.13 -5.99
N CYS A 273 5.03 -2.55 -4.84
CA CYS A 273 3.67 -2.40 -4.34
C CYS A 273 3.46 -1.03 -3.69
N ILE A 274 2.23 -0.57 -3.73
CA ILE A 274 1.80 0.64 -3.02
C ILE A 274 1.07 0.19 -1.76
N SER A 275 1.83 0.18 -0.66
CA SER A 275 1.35 -0.30 0.64
C SER A 275 0.33 0.62 1.29
N GLU A 276 0.37 1.89 0.93
CA GLU A 276 -0.57 2.90 1.37
C GLU A 276 -0.60 4.08 0.41
N THR A 277 -1.80 4.58 0.10
CA THR A 277 -1.97 5.80 -0.69
C THR A 277 -3.31 6.44 -0.42
N SER A 278 -3.40 7.73 -0.68
CA SER A 278 -4.65 8.48 -0.69
C SER A 278 -4.45 9.82 -1.40
N TYR A 279 -5.55 10.54 -1.66
CA TYR A 279 -5.51 11.90 -2.16
C TYR A 279 -6.76 12.66 -1.68
N PRO A 280 -6.62 13.91 -1.16
CA PRO A 280 -7.76 14.66 -0.62
C PRO A 280 -8.74 15.09 -1.71
N ALA A 281 -10.01 14.85 -1.44
CA ALA A 281 -11.11 15.26 -2.32
C ALA A 281 -11.68 16.63 -1.96
N GLU A 282 -11.21 17.23 -0.86
CA GLU A 282 -11.59 18.56 -0.37
C GLU A 282 -10.34 19.34 0.02
N SER A 283 -10.44 20.67 -0.03
CA SER A 283 -9.34 21.54 0.38
C SER A 283 -9.38 21.77 1.89
N PHE A 284 -8.22 21.77 2.52
CA PHE A 284 -8.07 22.04 3.95
C PHE A 284 -6.77 22.79 4.25
N SER A 285 -6.68 23.35 5.46
CA SER A 285 -5.46 24.01 5.93
C SER A 285 -4.99 23.37 7.24
N VAL A 286 -3.67 23.33 7.41
CA VAL A 286 -2.97 22.82 8.58
C VAL A 286 -1.98 23.85 9.12
N TYR A 287 -1.43 23.59 10.31
CA TYR A 287 -0.51 24.50 11.02
C TYR A 287 -1.08 25.91 11.19
N GLY A 288 -2.33 25.96 11.69
CA GLY A 288 -3.01 27.24 11.92
C GLY A 288 -3.29 28.04 10.64
N GLY A 289 -3.44 27.38 9.51
CA GLY A 289 -3.69 28.03 8.21
C GLY A 289 -2.44 28.38 7.42
N THR A 290 -1.27 28.03 7.90
CA THR A 290 0.01 28.33 7.22
C THR A 290 0.19 27.54 5.92
N ILE A 291 -0.30 26.30 5.89
CA ILE A 291 -0.23 25.42 4.72
C ILE A 291 -1.65 25.06 4.29
N THR A 292 -1.97 25.31 3.03
CA THR A 292 -3.25 24.90 2.42
C THR A 292 -3.01 23.83 1.38
N ILE A 293 -3.71 22.72 1.52
CA ILE A 293 -3.76 21.61 0.55
C ILE A 293 -5.02 21.79 -0.30
N ASN A 294 -4.84 21.97 -1.60
CA ASN A 294 -5.94 22.16 -2.55
C ASN A 294 -6.44 20.82 -3.07
N GLY A 295 -7.39 20.21 -2.38
CA GLY A 295 -8.10 19.00 -2.78
C GLY A 295 -9.35 19.28 -3.61
N SER A 296 -9.74 18.35 -4.45
CA SER A 296 -11.07 18.24 -5.06
C SER A 296 -11.31 16.83 -5.55
N GLN A 297 -12.56 16.46 -5.80
CA GLN A 297 -12.89 15.14 -6.34
C GLN A 297 -12.23 14.90 -7.73
N GLU A 298 -12.10 15.95 -8.55
CA GLU A 298 -11.44 15.89 -9.87
C GLU A 298 -9.94 15.64 -9.71
N LYS A 299 -9.27 16.31 -8.78
CA LYS A 299 -7.85 16.09 -8.47
C LYS A 299 -7.62 14.70 -7.89
N GLN A 300 -8.47 14.23 -6.98
CA GLN A 300 -8.44 12.88 -6.45
C GLN A 300 -8.55 11.85 -7.60
N LYS A 301 -9.54 12.00 -8.48
CA LYS A 301 -9.71 11.13 -9.63
C LYS A 301 -8.52 11.18 -10.59
N LEU A 302 -7.96 12.37 -10.85
CA LEU A 302 -6.78 12.54 -11.70
C LEU A 302 -5.57 11.83 -11.09
N PHE A 303 -5.35 11.98 -9.79
CA PHE A 303 -4.27 11.27 -9.08
C PHE A 303 -4.39 9.77 -9.25
N PHE A 304 -5.54 9.18 -8.96
CA PHE A 304 -5.73 7.73 -9.08
C PHE A 304 -5.64 7.25 -10.53
N SER A 305 -6.11 8.04 -11.51
CA SER A 305 -5.94 7.69 -12.92
C SER A 305 -4.45 7.55 -13.27
N LYS A 306 -3.63 8.54 -12.90
CA LYS A 306 -2.18 8.50 -13.11
C LYS A 306 -1.50 7.37 -12.34
N LEU A 307 -1.88 7.16 -11.09
CA LEU A 307 -1.37 6.08 -10.25
C LEU A 307 -1.64 4.71 -10.91
N PHE A 308 -2.85 4.45 -11.38
CA PHE A 308 -3.21 3.19 -12.03
C PHE A 308 -2.43 2.96 -13.33
N ASP A 309 -2.28 4.00 -14.17
CA ASP A 309 -1.51 3.91 -15.40
C ASP A 309 -0.03 3.62 -15.11
N LYS A 310 0.56 4.28 -14.11
CA LYS A 310 1.94 4.03 -13.68
C LYS A 310 2.09 2.67 -13.00
N ALA A 311 1.16 2.26 -12.16
CA ALA A 311 1.15 0.94 -11.54
C ALA A 311 1.12 -0.19 -12.59
N GLN A 312 0.32 -0.02 -13.65
CA GLN A 312 0.29 -0.93 -14.80
C GLN A 312 1.64 -0.95 -15.54
N LYS A 313 2.21 0.23 -15.83
CA LYS A 313 3.50 0.38 -16.51
C LYS A 313 4.64 -0.33 -15.75
N TYR A 314 4.68 -0.19 -14.43
CA TYR A 314 5.73 -0.73 -13.58
C TYR A 314 5.40 -2.11 -12.98
N ASN A 315 4.34 -2.76 -13.46
CA ASN A 315 3.91 -4.09 -13.01
C ASN A 315 3.76 -4.18 -11.47
N CYS A 316 3.09 -3.18 -10.89
CA CYS A 316 2.79 -3.12 -9.47
C CYS A 316 1.99 -4.36 -9.04
N ARG A 317 2.22 -4.87 -7.82
CA ARG A 317 1.55 -6.06 -7.29
C ARG A 317 0.23 -5.75 -6.61
N PHE A 318 0.17 -4.67 -5.86
CA PHE A 318 -1.06 -4.21 -5.22
C PHE A 318 -1.01 -2.71 -4.89
N ILE A 319 -2.20 -2.12 -4.71
CA ILE A 319 -2.41 -0.74 -4.29
C ILE A 319 -3.43 -0.76 -3.14
N ILE A 320 -3.04 -0.19 -1.99
CA ILE A 320 -3.92 -0.04 -0.82
C ILE A 320 -4.32 1.43 -0.67
N ASN A 321 -5.62 1.72 -0.77
CA ASN A 321 -6.13 3.03 -0.40
C ASN A 321 -6.33 3.11 1.12
N PHE A 322 -5.87 4.21 1.73
CA PHE A 322 -5.78 4.35 3.18
C PHE A 322 -7.15 4.48 3.83
N VAL A 323 -8.02 5.41 3.41
CA VAL A 323 -9.35 5.52 4.02
C VAL A 323 -10.47 5.22 3.01
N ILE A 324 -11.50 4.52 3.49
CA ILE A 324 -12.67 4.17 2.69
C ILE A 324 -13.67 5.33 2.67
N ARG A 325 -13.99 5.86 3.84
CA ARG A 325 -14.91 6.97 4.06
C ARG A 325 -14.23 8.05 4.88
N ASP A 326 -14.51 9.30 4.58
CA ASP A 326 -13.96 10.48 5.26
C ASP A 326 -14.15 10.43 6.78
N TYR A 327 -13.19 11.00 7.49
CA TYR A 327 -13.12 10.95 8.95
C TYR A 327 -13.84 12.10 9.65
N ASP A 328 -14.89 12.71 9.04
CA ASP A 328 -15.64 13.82 9.64
C ASP A 328 -16.19 13.47 11.03
N GLN A 329 -16.84 12.30 11.14
CA GLN A 329 -17.40 11.84 12.41
C GLN A 329 -16.29 11.44 13.38
N LEU A 330 -15.30 10.64 12.94
CA LEU A 330 -14.16 10.24 13.78
C LEU A 330 -13.42 11.46 14.32
N TRP A 331 -13.21 12.50 13.49
CA TRP A 331 -12.58 13.74 13.88
C TRP A 331 -13.30 14.43 15.06
N GLN A 332 -14.63 14.46 15.03
CA GLN A 332 -15.42 15.02 16.12
C GLN A 332 -15.36 14.15 17.38
N GLU A 333 -15.47 12.85 17.23
CA GLU A 333 -15.49 11.89 18.34
C GLU A 333 -14.17 11.86 19.13
N ILE A 334 -13.03 12.01 18.46
CA ILE A 334 -11.71 12.09 19.12
C ILE A 334 -11.36 13.53 19.61
N GLY A 335 -12.33 14.45 19.59
CA GLY A 335 -12.20 15.80 20.15
C GLY A 335 -11.48 16.80 19.26
N SER A 336 -11.53 16.63 17.94
CA SER A 336 -10.92 17.54 16.95
C SER A 336 -9.45 17.82 17.28
N PRO A 337 -8.57 16.83 17.15
CA PRO A 337 -7.17 16.93 17.56
C PRO A 337 -6.40 17.99 16.76
N ASP A 338 -5.08 18.07 16.92
CA ASP A 338 -4.22 18.99 16.18
C ASP A 338 -4.56 18.98 14.69
N ASP A 339 -4.62 20.17 14.08
CA ASP A 339 -5.10 20.35 12.71
C ASP A 339 -4.24 19.61 11.66
N VAL A 340 -3.04 19.15 12.01
CA VAL A 340 -2.20 18.28 11.17
C VAL A 340 -2.89 16.96 10.82
N TYR A 341 -3.74 16.44 11.69
CA TYR A 341 -4.47 15.19 11.42
C TYR A 341 -5.58 15.36 10.36
N LYS A 342 -5.92 16.59 9.95
CA LYS A 342 -6.81 16.84 8.80
C LYS A 342 -6.23 16.30 7.49
N LEU A 343 -4.92 16.01 7.43
CA LEU A 343 -4.28 15.38 6.27
C LEU A 343 -5.02 14.13 5.79
N TRP A 344 -5.65 13.40 6.69
CA TRP A 344 -6.34 12.15 6.40
C TRP A 344 -7.86 12.25 6.37
N LYS A 345 -8.42 13.43 6.77
CA LYS A 345 -9.84 13.60 7.02
C LYS A 345 -10.69 13.40 5.75
N ASP A 346 -10.30 14.02 4.63
CA ASP A 346 -11.09 14.12 3.42
C ASP A 346 -10.48 13.35 2.24
N THR A 347 -9.89 12.15 2.50
CA THR A 347 -9.21 11.32 1.51
C THR A 347 -9.98 10.07 1.11
N GLY A 348 -11.22 9.91 1.57
CA GLY A 348 -12.06 8.75 1.33
C GLY A 348 -12.51 8.57 -0.12
N ILE A 349 -12.88 7.33 -0.45
CA ILE A 349 -13.64 6.98 -1.66
C ILE A 349 -15.11 7.39 -1.51
N TYR A 350 -15.55 7.51 -0.26
CA TYR A 350 -16.85 8.03 0.16
C TYR A 350 -16.65 9.29 1.00
N ASP A 351 -17.55 10.25 0.85
CA ASP A 351 -17.56 11.46 1.67
C ASP A 351 -18.02 11.21 3.13
N GLY A 352 -18.00 12.23 3.97
CA GLY A 352 -18.42 12.15 5.36
C GLY A 352 -19.86 11.71 5.58
N ASP A 353 -20.75 11.91 4.61
CA ASP A 353 -22.15 11.46 4.62
C ASP A 353 -22.32 10.04 4.07
N GLY A 354 -21.25 9.43 3.52
CA GLY A 354 -21.26 8.09 2.93
C GLY A 354 -21.68 8.08 1.46
N ASN A 355 -21.75 9.24 0.79
CA ASN A 355 -21.99 9.29 -0.65
C ASN A 355 -20.71 8.94 -1.41
N ALA A 356 -20.84 8.18 -2.50
CA ALA A 356 -19.70 7.83 -3.34
C ALA A 356 -19.13 9.06 -4.05
N ARG A 357 -17.82 9.26 -3.95
CA ARG A 357 -17.07 10.26 -4.72
C ARG A 357 -16.86 9.80 -6.16
N ILE A 358 -16.55 10.70 -7.08
CA ILE A 358 -16.38 10.39 -8.51
C ILE A 358 -15.24 9.39 -8.78
N ILE A 359 -14.27 9.27 -7.90
CA ILE A 359 -13.17 8.28 -7.96
C ILE A 359 -13.70 6.84 -7.88
N LYS A 360 -14.80 6.58 -7.17
CA LYS A 360 -15.35 5.24 -6.99
C LYS A 360 -15.63 4.54 -8.33
N ASN A 361 -16.15 5.27 -9.30
CA ASN A 361 -16.42 4.69 -10.61
C ASN A 361 -15.13 4.19 -11.28
N LEU A 362 -14.07 5.00 -11.28
CA LEU A 362 -12.77 4.61 -11.81
C LEU A 362 -12.17 3.41 -11.06
N TRP A 363 -12.28 3.40 -9.73
CA TRP A 363 -11.84 2.26 -8.90
C TRP A 363 -12.53 0.96 -9.30
N LEU A 364 -13.86 0.98 -9.41
CA LEU A 364 -14.65 -0.20 -9.80
C LEU A 364 -14.44 -0.60 -11.27
N GLU A 365 -14.18 0.33 -12.17
CA GLU A 365 -13.79 0.03 -13.56
C GLU A 365 -12.47 -0.75 -13.58
N LYS A 366 -11.46 -0.30 -12.83
CA LYS A 366 -10.17 -1.01 -12.73
C LYS A 366 -10.32 -2.36 -12.03
N LEU A 367 -11.13 -2.45 -10.97
CA LEU A 367 -11.37 -3.70 -10.26
C LEU A 367 -11.96 -4.80 -11.16
N LYS A 368 -12.81 -4.44 -12.13
CA LYS A 368 -13.43 -5.39 -13.07
C LYS A 368 -12.46 -5.96 -14.11
N LEU A 369 -11.32 -5.32 -14.31
CA LEU A 369 -10.32 -5.83 -15.26
C LEU A 369 -9.74 -7.15 -14.76
N THR A 370 -9.53 -8.09 -15.67
CA THR A 370 -8.89 -9.37 -15.34
C THR A 370 -7.47 -9.15 -14.84
N LEU A 371 -7.12 -9.80 -13.73
CA LEU A 371 -5.73 -9.80 -13.27
C LEU A 371 -4.86 -10.54 -14.27
N LYS A 372 -3.70 -9.98 -14.59
CA LYS A 372 -2.64 -10.67 -15.32
C LYS A 372 -2.23 -11.90 -14.51
N SER A 373 -2.15 -13.06 -15.15
CA SER A 373 -1.44 -14.21 -14.56
C SER A 373 0.04 -13.88 -14.43
N ASP A 374 0.63 -14.18 -13.27
CA ASP A 374 2.08 -14.09 -13.04
C ASP A 374 2.89 -14.93 -14.02
#